data_f598ee067bc45e1fc918767f0cb3bece
#
_entry.id   f598ee067bc45e1fc918767f0cb3bece
#
_cell.length_a   1.000
_cell.length_b   1.000
_cell.length_c   1.000
_cell.angle_alpha   90.00
_cell.angle_beta   90.00
_cell.angle_gamma   90.00
#
_symmetry.space_group_name_H-M   'P 1'
#
loop_
_entity.id
_entity.type
_entity.pdbx_description
1 polymer ?
#
loop_
_entity_poly.entity_id
_entity_poly.type
_entity_poly.pdbx_seq_one_letter_code
_entity_poly.pdbx_strand_id
1 'polypeptide(L)'
;AFSHAYSSQQAQALLAQNPDFAVALIDVVMEQQDAGLQLVRHIREVLGNTAIRVVLRTGQPGDVPELHTIQQYDINDYTTKSELTQERLFTSLVIAIRAYAQIELLQWGQARLARILQASLALGKANNLQGFAQNLLRQLEVLLYGDGSASACQEQGQIAIAVHVAGTAPYVLAASADCQHWVGCALEHVPMGAGLQQTLQAQSHRFDAQAVHLFIPSAHGVVLAVSATRSALQISTHSLEQ
;
A
#
# COMPACT_ATOMS: atom_id res chain seq x y z
N ALA A 1 -11.30 8.35 14.84
CA ALA A 1 -11.57 9.77 15.15
C ALA A 1 -12.87 10.18 14.45
N PHE A 2 -13.61 11.14 15.03
CA PHE A 2 -14.81 11.72 14.43
C PHE A 2 -14.51 13.16 14.02
N SER A 3 -15.04 13.56 12.86
CA SER A 3 -15.01 14.92 12.37
C SER A 3 -16.42 15.38 12.04
N HIS A 4 -16.72 16.63 12.27
CA HIS A 4 -18.02 17.22 11.99
C HIS A 4 -17.90 18.34 10.96
N ALA A 5 -18.88 18.39 10.04
CA ALA A 5 -19.05 19.45 9.08
C ALA A 5 -20.48 19.97 9.17
N TYR A 6 -20.61 21.29 9.19
CA TYR A 6 -21.91 21.97 9.32
C TYR A 6 -22.45 22.47 7.98
N SER A 7 -21.70 22.27 6.89
CA SER A 7 -22.12 22.58 5.53
C SER A 7 -21.43 21.64 4.53
N SER A 8 -22.00 21.53 3.33
CA SER A 8 -21.43 20.77 2.22
C SER A 8 -20.02 21.25 1.87
N GLN A 9 -19.79 22.57 1.86
CA GLN A 9 -18.48 23.15 1.58
C GLN A 9 -17.42 22.77 2.64
N GLN A 10 -17.79 22.80 3.91
CA GLN A 10 -16.90 22.37 5.00
C GLN A 10 -16.59 20.87 4.92
N ALA A 11 -17.58 20.04 4.57
CA ALA A 11 -17.39 18.61 4.37
C ALA A 11 -16.44 18.32 3.21
N GLN A 12 -16.57 19.02 2.08
CA GLN A 12 -15.65 18.90 0.94
C GLN A 12 -14.21 19.27 1.33
N ALA A 13 -14.01 20.33 2.09
CA ALA A 13 -12.69 20.73 2.57
C ALA A 13 -12.05 19.67 3.49
N LEU A 14 -12.83 19.07 4.41
CA LEU A 14 -12.36 18.00 5.29
C LEU A 14 -11.99 16.73 4.51
N LEU A 15 -12.81 16.35 3.55
CA LEU A 15 -12.56 15.17 2.70
C LEU A 15 -11.34 15.34 1.80
N ALA A 16 -11.09 16.56 1.32
CA ALA A 16 -9.89 16.89 0.53
C ALA A 16 -8.61 16.85 1.37
N GLN A 17 -8.68 17.27 2.65
CA GLN A 17 -7.53 17.23 3.57
C GLN A 17 -7.24 15.86 4.12
N ASN A 18 -8.24 15.01 4.27
CA ASN A 18 -8.10 13.65 4.78
C ASN A 18 -8.93 12.67 3.92
N PRO A 19 -8.29 11.94 2.99
CA PRO A 19 -8.98 10.98 2.14
C PRO A 19 -9.38 9.68 2.85
N ASP A 20 -8.87 9.42 4.06
CA ASP A 20 -8.97 8.13 4.77
C ASP A 20 -10.21 8.01 5.66
N PHE A 21 -11.25 8.81 5.41
CA PHE A 21 -12.52 8.62 6.10
C PHE A 21 -13.19 7.31 5.69
N ALA A 22 -13.45 6.43 6.67
CA ALA A 22 -14.10 5.15 6.41
C ALA A 22 -15.60 5.32 6.10
N VAL A 23 -16.28 6.23 6.80
CA VAL A 23 -17.72 6.43 6.70
C VAL A 23 -18.05 7.91 6.71
N ALA A 24 -18.96 8.31 5.82
CA ALA A 24 -19.60 9.63 5.83
C ALA A 24 -21.10 9.46 6.13
N LEU A 25 -21.54 10.03 7.27
CA LEU A 25 -22.96 10.15 7.60
C LEU A 25 -23.44 11.52 7.14
N ILE A 26 -24.30 11.55 6.14
CA ILE A 26 -24.67 12.77 5.41
C ILE A 26 -26.19 13.00 5.51
N ASP A 27 -26.59 14.20 5.92
CA ASP A 27 -27.99 14.63 5.78
C ASP A 27 -28.29 14.96 4.31
N VAL A 28 -29.41 14.49 3.79
CA VAL A 28 -29.84 14.81 2.42
C VAL A 28 -30.10 16.32 2.30
N VAL A 29 -30.85 16.86 3.26
CA VAL A 29 -31.18 18.29 3.35
C VAL A 29 -30.24 18.96 4.34
N MET A 30 -29.43 19.88 3.87
CA MET A 30 -28.54 20.73 4.68
C MET A 30 -28.87 22.19 4.39
N GLU A 31 -27.90 22.98 3.92
CA GLU A 31 -28.10 24.38 3.50
C GLU A 31 -29.00 24.51 2.25
N GLN A 32 -29.12 23.45 1.45
CA GLN A 32 -30.01 23.31 0.30
C GLN A 32 -30.70 21.94 0.35
N GLN A 33 -31.81 21.81 -0.38
CA GLN A 33 -32.66 20.63 -0.32
C GLN A 33 -31.97 19.32 -0.79
N ASP A 34 -30.98 19.41 -1.68
CA ASP A 34 -30.22 18.30 -2.24
C ASP A 34 -28.71 18.36 -1.96
N ALA A 35 -28.30 19.23 -1.03
CA ALA A 35 -26.88 19.46 -0.71
C ALA A 35 -26.15 18.18 -0.32
N GLY A 36 -26.82 17.26 0.37
CA GLY A 36 -26.25 15.95 0.71
C GLY A 36 -25.99 15.07 -0.52
N LEU A 37 -26.88 15.03 -1.48
CA LEU A 37 -26.69 14.30 -2.72
C LEU A 37 -25.59 14.92 -3.60
N GLN A 38 -25.51 16.23 -3.63
CA GLN A 38 -24.42 16.94 -4.31
C GLN A 38 -23.06 16.63 -3.66
N LEU A 39 -23.00 16.50 -2.34
CA LEU A 39 -21.79 16.09 -1.62
C LEU A 39 -21.41 14.65 -1.97
N VAL A 40 -22.37 13.72 -2.03
CA VAL A 40 -22.10 12.33 -2.46
C VAL A 40 -21.56 12.30 -3.87
N ARG A 41 -22.17 13.05 -4.79
CA ARG A 41 -21.65 13.19 -6.17
C ARG A 41 -20.22 13.71 -6.19
N HIS A 42 -19.92 14.73 -5.41
CA HIS A 42 -18.56 15.27 -5.29
C HIS A 42 -17.56 14.24 -4.80
N ILE A 43 -17.93 13.43 -3.80
CA ILE A 43 -17.08 12.33 -3.29
C ILE A 43 -16.77 11.31 -4.40
N ARG A 44 -17.78 10.90 -5.19
CA ARG A 44 -17.62 9.87 -6.21
C ARG A 44 -16.98 10.38 -7.50
N GLU A 45 -17.42 11.54 -8.02
CA GLU A 45 -17.03 12.03 -9.34
C GLU A 45 -15.81 12.97 -9.31
N VAL A 46 -15.70 13.81 -8.27
CA VAL A 46 -14.62 14.81 -8.18
C VAL A 46 -13.41 14.27 -7.40
N LEU A 47 -13.65 13.71 -6.20
CA LEU A 47 -12.58 13.11 -5.40
C LEU A 47 -12.22 11.70 -5.86
N GLY A 48 -13.06 11.03 -6.65
CA GLY A 48 -12.84 9.66 -7.11
C GLY A 48 -12.81 8.63 -5.96
N ASN A 49 -13.27 9.00 -4.76
CA ASN A 49 -13.22 8.13 -3.60
C ASN A 49 -14.39 7.13 -3.62
N THR A 50 -14.11 5.91 -4.01
CA THR A 50 -15.06 4.79 -4.03
C THR A 50 -15.01 3.95 -2.75
N ALA A 51 -13.98 4.10 -1.93
CA ALA A 51 -13.79 3.31 -0.71
C ALA A 51 -14.67 3.81 0.44
N ILE A 52 -14.80 5.12 0.65
CA ILE A 52 -15.62 5.71 1.70
C ILE A 52 -17.07 5.24 1.62
N ARG A 53 -17.62 4.76 2.72
CA ARG A 53 -19.00 4.31 2.82
C ARG A 53 -19.90 5.47 3.14
N VAL A 54 -20.99 5.60 2.38
CA VAL A 54 -21.94 6.71 2.51
C VAL A 54 -23.22 6.19 3.13
N VAL A 55 -23.62 6.80 4.24
CA VAL A 55 -24.91 6.59 4.90
C VAL A 55 -25.70 7.89 4.83
N LEU A 56 -26.81 7.86 4.13
CA LEU A 56 -27.68 9.04 4.01
C LEU A 56 -28.75 9.05 5.09
N ARG A 57 -29.08 10.25 5.53
CA ARG A 57 -30.06 10.53 6.54
C ARG A 57 -31.03 11.61 6.05
N THR A 58 -32.33 11.40 6.15
CA THR A 58 -33.34 12.39 5.77
C THR A 58 -34.32 12.70 6.89
N GLY A 59 -34.85 13.93 6.89
CA GLY A 59 -35.91 14.34 7.82
C GLY A 59 -37.33 13.98 7.37
N GLN A 60 -37.54 13.74 6.07
CA GLN A 60 -38.88 13.50 5.51
C GLN A 60 -38.91 12.22 4.65
N PRO A 61 -39.94 11.40 4.78
CA PRO A 61 -40.06 10.18 3.97
C PRO A 61 -40.18 10.43 2.46
N GLY A 62 -40.53 11.64 2.03
CA GLY A 62 -40.64 12.03 0.61
C GLY A 62 -39.33 12.42 -0.06
N ASP A 63 -38.26 12.64 0.71
CA ASP A 63 -36.92 13.01 0.20
C ASP A 63 -36.05 11.79 -0.09
N VAL A 64 -36.69 10.63 -0.34
CA VAL A 64 -35.96 9.38 -0.67
C VAL A 64 -35.28 9.55 -2.03
N PRO A 65 -33.96 9.36 -2.12
CA PRO A 65 -33.29 9.31 -3.42
C PRO A 65 -33.90 8.20 -4.29
N GLU A 66 -34.08 8.45 -5.58
CA GLU A 66 -34.46 7.40 -6.51
C GLU A 66 -33.49 6.22 -6.43
N LEU A 67 -34.00 5.01 -6.62
CA LEU A 67 -33.21 3.77 -6.59
C LEU A 67 -32.00 3.86 -7.52
N HIS A 68 -32.16 4.49 -8.68
CA HIS A 68 -31.08 4.76 -9.62
C HIS A 68 -29.95 5.60 -8.99
N THR A 69 -30.27 6.64 -8.24
CA THR A 69 -29.31 7.50 -7.55
C THR A 69 -28.53 6.72 -6.48
N ILE A 70 -29.22 5.85 -5.73
CA ILE A 70 -28.61 4.99 -4.73
C ILE A 70 -27.58 4.04 -5.38
N GLN A 71 -27.95 3.43 -6.50
CA GLN A 71 -27.06 2.52 -7.24
C GLN A 71 -25.91 3.25 -7.93
N GLN A 72 -26.19 4.39 -8.58
CA GLN A 72 -25.18 5.16 -9.31
C GLN A 72 -24.05 5.66 -8.40
N TYR A 73 -24.39 6.12 -7.20
CA TYR A 73 -23.42 6.71 -6.28
C TYR A 73 -22.95 5.76 -5.17
N ASP A 74 -23.31 4.46 -5.26
CA ASP A 74 -22.94 3.45 -4.27
C ASP A 74 -23.21 3.94 -2.83
N ILE A 75 -24.48 4.33 -2.58
CA ILE A 75 -24.96 4.71 -1.26
C ILE A 75 -25.20 3.44 -0.46
N ASN A 76 -24.56 3.29 0.68
CA ASN A 76 -24.51 2.04 1.43
C ASN A 76 -25.72 1.83 2.33
N ASP A 77 -26.27 2.89 2.87
CA ASP A 77 -27.47 2.83 3.70
C ASP A 77 -28.23 4.15 3.59
N TYR A 78 -29.53 4.05 3.78
CA TYR A 78 -30.43 5.18 3.80
C TYR A 78 -31.42 5.01 4.96
N THR A 79 -31.59 6.05 5.76
CA THR A 79 -32.50 5.98 6.90
C THR A 79 -33.20 7.32 7.15
N THR A 80 -34.45 7.27 7.61
CA THR A 80 -35.15 8.47 8.08
C THR A 80 -34.69 8.84 9.49
N LYS A 81 -34.70 10.14 9.83
CA LYS A 81 -34.33 10.59 11.19
C LYS A 81 -35.25 10.00 12.26
N SER A 82 -36.49 9.67 11.93
CA SER A 82 -37.46 9.04 12.84
C SER A 82 -37.19 7.56 13.10
N GLU A 83 -36.56 6.86 12.14
CA GLU A 83 -36.22 5.45 12.24
C GLU A 83 -34.81 5.23 12.78
N LEU A 84 -34.02 6.30 12.91
CA LEU A 84 -32.64 6.25 13.36
C LEU A 84 -32.58 6.08 14.89
N THR A 85 -32.81 4.84 15.34
CA THR A 85 -32.51 4.45 16.73
C THR A 85 -31.00 4.33 16.93
N GLN A 86 -30.56 4.40 18.19
CA GLN A 86 -29.16 4.21 18.53
C GLN A 86 -28.62 2.85 18.02
N GLU A 87 -29.42 1.78 18.16
CA GLU A 87 -29.06 0.44 17.71
C GLU A 87 -28.94 0.36 16.17
N ARG A 88 -29.87 0.98 15.44
CA ARG A 88 -29.82 1.00 13.98
C ARG A 88 -28.60 1.78 13.47
N LEU A 89 -28.35 2.96 14.03
CA LEU A 89 -27.16 3.74 13.69
C LEU A 89 -25.87 2.96 13.96
N PHE A 90 -25.78 2.32 15.14
CA PHE A 90 -24.61 1.52 15.48
C PHE A 90 -24.41 0.36 14.48
N THR A 91 -25.49 -0.36 14.14
CA THR A 91 -25.44 -1.46 13.18
C THR A 91 -25.00 -0.98 11.79
N SER A 92 -25.58 0.10 11.27
CA SER A 92 -25.21 0.69 9.97
C SER A 92 -23.74 1.11 9.95
N LEU A 93 -23.25 1.75 11.02
CA LEU A 93 -21.87 2.17 11.11
C LEU A 93 -20.90 0.97 11.17
N VAL A 94 -21.22 -0.07 11.93
CA VAL A 94 -20.38 -1.29 12.01
C VAL A 94 -20.31 -1.98 10.64
N ILE A 95 -21.42 -2.10 9.93
CA ILE A 95 -21.46 -2.69 8.59
C ILE A 95 -20.63 -1.82 7.61
N ALA A 96 -20.81 -0.52 7.64
CA ALA A 96 -20.08 0.42 6.78
C ALA A 96 -18.56 0.37 7.03
N ILE A 97 -18.13 0.36 8.29
CA ILE A 97 -16.70 0.28 8.66
C ILE A 97 -16.09 -1.06 8.19
N ARG A 98 -16.81 -2.17 8.38
CA ARG A 98 -16.34 -3.48 7.89
C ARG A 98 -16.24 -3.51 6.36
N ALA A 99 -17.23 -2.97 5.66
CA ALA A 99 -17.19 -2.88 4.20
C ALA A 99 -16.03 -2.01 3.71
N TYR A 100 -15.76 -0.87 4.35
CA TYR A 100 -14.59 -0.04 4.07
C TYR A 100 -13.30 -0.83 4.23
N ALA A 101 -13.09 -1.49 5.36
CA ALA A 101 -11.89 -2.28 5.62
C ALA A 101 -11.67 -3.40 4.58
N GLN A 102 -12.75 -4.05 4.12
CA GLN A 102 -12.68 -5.06 3.06
C GLN A 102 -12.26 -4.45 1.72
N ILE A 103 -12.79 -3.28 1.36
CA ILE A 103 -12.44 -2.59 0.12
C ILE A 103 -10.97 -2.14 0.15
N GLU A 104 -10.52 -1.54 1.25
CA GLU A 104 -9.13 -1.17 1.44
C GLU A 104 -8.18 -2.37 1.29
N LEU A 105 -8.51 -3.49 1.91
CA LEU A 105 -7.72 -4.73 1.79
C LEU A 105 -7.66 -5.23 0.34
N LEU A 106 -8.78 -5.19 -0.40
CA LEU A 106 -8.83 -5.59 -1.80
C LEU A 106 -8.04 -4.65 -2.69
N GLN A 107 -8.16 -3.34 -2.52
CA GLN A 107 -7.41 -2.33 -3.28
C GLN A 107 -5.90 -2.45 -3.03
N TRP A 108 -5.52 -2.64 -1.76
CA TRP A 108 -4.12 -2.88 -1.40
C TRP A 108 -3.58 -4.17 -2.03
N GLY A 109 -4.37 -5.25 -1.99
CA GLY A 109 -4.01 -6.52 -2.64
C GLY A 109 -3.84 -6.38 -4.15
N GLN A 110 -4.73 -5.68 -4.84
CA GLN A 110 -4.65 -5.41 -6.28
C GLN A 110 -3.42 -4.57 -6.63
N ALA A 111 -3.15 -3.50 -5.88
CA ALA A 111 -1.97 -2.66 -6.08
C ALA A 111 -0.67 -3.46 -5.90
N ARG A 112 -0.62 -4.35 -4.89
CA ARG A 112 0.52 -5.24 -4.66
C ARG A 112 0.74 -6.23 -5.80
N LEU A 113 -0.34 -6.85 -6.31
CA LEU A 113 -0.25 -7.76 -7.47
C LEU A 113 0.22 -7.03 -8.73
N ALA A 114 -0.30 -5.84 -8.99
CA ALA A 114 0.13 -5.02 -10.12
C ALA A 114 1.63 -4.69 -10.06
N ARG A 115 2.15 -4.34 -8.87
CA ARG A 115 3.59 -4.12 -8.65
C ARG A 115 4.42 -5.36 -8.92
N ILE A 116 3.98 -6.53 -8.43
CA ILE A 116 4.68 -7.81 -8.67
C ILE A 116 4.73 -8.14 -10.16
N LEU A 117 3.62 -7.95 -10.88
CA LEU A 117 3.57 -8.19 -12.34
C LEU A 117 4.49 -7.23 -13.10
N GLN A 118 4.49 -5.95 -12.75
CA GLN A 118 5.41 -4.97 -13.36
C GLN A 118 6.87 -5.31 -13.09
N ALA A 119 7.20 -5.71 -11.85
CA ALA A 119 8.53 -6.17 -11.49
C ALA A 119 8.97 -7.39 -12.34
N SER A 120 8.10 -8.38 -12.48
CA SER A 120 8.37 -9.58 -13.29
C SER A 120 8.63 -9.25 -14.76
N LEU A 121 7.84 -8.33 -15.34
CA LEU A 121 8.03 -7.87 -16.73
C LEU A 121 9.33 -7.09 -16.91
N ALA A 122 9.72 -6.26 -15.93
CA ALA A 122 10.98 -5.52 -15.96
C ALA A 122 12.19 -6.46 -15.89
N LEU A 123 12.13 -7.51 -15.07
CA LEU A 123 13.18 -8.52 -14.95
C LEU A 123 13.35 -9.32 -16.25
N GLY A 124 12.25 -9.65 -16.94
CA GLY A 124 12.27 -10.39 -18.21
C GLY A 124 12.92 -9.62 -19.38
N LYS A 125 13.09 -8.31 -19.27
CA LYS A 125 13.73 -7.46 -20.30
C LYS A 125 15.24 -7.29 -20.11
N ALA A 126 15.82 -7.86 -19.07
CA ALA A 126 17.25 -7.75 -18.80
C ALA A 126 18.07 -8.60 -19.77
N ASN A 127 18.98 -7.98 -20.51
CA ASN A 127 19.80 -8.65 -21.55
C ASN A 127 21.08 -9.30 -20.97
N ASN A 128 21.41 -9.04 -19.71
CA ASN A 128 22.56 -9.60 -19.01
C ASN A 128 22.31 -9.67 -17.50
N LEU A 129 23.17 -10.42 -16.80
CA LEU A 129 23.06 -10.65 -15.36
C LEU A 129 23.12 -9.35 -14.53
N GLN A 130 23.96 -8.41 -14.93
CA GLN A 130 24.09 -7.12 -14.25
C GLN A 130 22.84 -6.26 -14.41
N GLY A 131 22.27 -6.17 -15.61
CA GLY A 131 20.99 -5.49 -15.85
C GLY A 131 19.84 -6.15 -15.11
N PHE A 132 19.84 -7.48 -15.00
CA PHE A 132 18.87 -8.22 -14.19
C PHE A 132 18.99 -7.83 -12.71
N ALA A 133 20.19 -7.83 -12.14
CA ALA A 133 20.41 -7.49 -10.74
C ALA A 133 20.05 -6.02 -10.43
N GLN A 134 20.38 -5.09 -11.34
CA GLN A 134 19.99 -3.68 -11.19
C GLN A 134 18.47 -3.48 -11.25
N ASN A 135 17.77 -4.17 -12.16
CA ASN A 135 16.31 -4.13 -12.23
C ASN A 135 15.68 -4.75 -10.98
N LEU A 136 16.21 -5.88 -10.50
CA LEU A 136 15.76 -6.51 -9.26
C LEU A 136 15.94 -5.58 -8.06
N LEU A 137 17.11 -4.93 -7.94
CA LEU A 137 17.38 -3.95 -6.90
C LEU A 137 16.37 -2.82 -6.89
N ARG A 138 16.13 -2.20 -8.06
CA ARG A 138 15.15 -1.11 -8.20
C ARG A 138 13.75 -1.54 -7.79
N GLN A 139 13.33 -2.75 -8.16
CA GLN A 139 12.01 -3.26 -7.76
C GLN A 139 11.93 -3.52 -6.26
N LEU A 140 13.00 -3.99 -5.65
CA LEU A 140 13.08 -4.17 -4.19
C LEU A 140 13.04 -2.81 -3.47
N GLU A 141 13.74 -1.80 -3.96
CA GLU A 141 13.69 -0.43 -3.43
C GLU A 141 12.26 0.12 -3.47
N VAL A 142 11.56 0.00 -4.60
CA VAL A 142 10.16 0.42 -4.73
C VAL A 142 9.22 -0.36 -3.80
N LEU A 143 9.42 -1.67 -3.67
CA LEU A 143 8.59 -2.51 -2.79
C LEU A 143 8.80 -2.21 -1.29
N LEU A 144 10.03 -1.89 -0.91
CA LEU A 144 10.40 -1.65 0.49
C LEU A 144 10.18 -0.20 0.92
N TYR A 145 10.43 0.78 0.02
CA TYR A 145 10.42 2.21 0.34
C TYR A 145 9.30 3.01 -0.35
N GLY A 146 8.58 2.41 -1.31
CA GLY A 146 7.61 3.12 -2.14
C GLY A 146 8.24 3.92 -3.27
N ASP A 147 7.43 4.62 -4.06
CA ASP A 147 7.83 5.32 -5.29
C ASP A 147 8.60 6.65 -5.07
N GLY A 148 9.30 6.81 -3.94
CA GLY A 148 10.20 7.96 -3.74
C GLY A 148 9.54 9.35 -3.66
N SER A 149 8.20 9.45 -3.62
CA SER A 149 7.48 10.72 -3.55
C SER A 149 7.29 11.27 -2.13
N ALA A 150 7.70 10.54 -1.12
CA ALA A 150 7.68 11.01 0.26
C ALA A 150 9.02 11.69 0.59
N SER A 151 8.99 12.99 0.53
CA SER A 151 9.96 13.94 1.06
C SER A 151 10.42 13.55 2.47
N ALA A 152 11.73 13.70 2.68
CA ALA A 152 12.44 13.86 3.95
C ALA A 152 12.87 12.61 4.73
N CYS A 153 14.20 12.40 4.76
CA CYS A 153 14.97 11.89 5.90
C CYS A 153 14.44 10.61 6.59
N GLN A 154 14.20 9.55 5.85
CA GLN A 154 14.26 8.22 6.40
C GLN A 154 15.57 7.58 5.96
N GLU A 155 16.31 7.04 6.92
CA GLU A 155 17.50 6.22 6.66
C GLU A 155 17.13 5.15 5.65
N GLN A 156 17.54 5.34 4.39
CA GLN A 156 17.32 4.37 3.34
C GLN A 156 18.07 3.10 3.76
N GLY A 157 17.35 2.01 3.97
CA GLY A 157 17.96 0.76 4.35
C GLY A 157 18.89 0.26 3.24
N GLN A 158 19.98 -0.37 3.63
CA GLN A 158 20.97 -0.88 2.71
C GLN A 158 20.50 -2.17 2.05
N ILE A 159 20.57 -2.25 0.72
CA ILE A 159 20.30 -3.45 -0.06
C ILE A 159 21.54 -3.80 -0.88
N ALA A 160 21.95 -5.06 -0.86
CA ALA A 160 23.01 -5.57 -1.71
C ALA A 160 22.59 -6.91 -2.35
N ILE A 161 22.94 -7.10 -3.60
CA ILE A 161 22.76 -8.33 -4.35
C ILE A 161 24.13 -8.91 -4.64
N ALA A 162 24.40 -10.08 -4.10
CA ALA A 162 25.61 -10.84 -4.37
C ALA A 162 25.39 -11.90 -5.44
N VAL A 163 26.39 -12.19 -6.21
CA VAL A 163 26.43 -13.29 -7.18
C VAL A 163 27.56 -14.25 -6.85
N HIS A 164 27.29 -15.53 -7.01
CA HIS A 164 28.29 -16.59 -7.04
C HIS A 164 28.16 -17.37 -8.35
N VAL A 165 29.23 -17.42 -9.10
CA VAL A 165 29.37 -18.23 -10.30
C VAL A 165 30.30 -19.38 -9.99
N ALA A 166 29.97 -20.57 -10.42
CA ALA A 166 30.79 -21.77 -10.17
C ALA A 166 32.26 -21.54 -10.57
N GLY A 167 33.18 -21.78 -9.63
CA GLY A 167 34.61 -21.58 -9.84
C GLY A 167 35.14 -20.17 -9.56
N THR A 168 34.30 -19.24 -9.11
CA THR A 168 34.73 -17.87 -8.74
C THR A 168 34.38 -17.53 -7.28
N ALA A 169 35.08 -16.57 -6.69
CA ALA A 169 34.69 -16.05 -5.39
C ALA A 169 33.41 -15.20 -5.54
N PRO A 170 32.47 -15.26 -4.57
CA PRO A 170 31.25 -14.46 -4.63
C PRO A 170 31.57 -12.96 -4.45
N TYR A 171 30.87 -12.12 -5.20
CA TYR A 171 31.05 -10.65 -5.15
C TYR A 171 29.71 -9.92 -5.23
N VAL A 172 29.69 -8.64 -4.87
CA VAL A 172 28.49 -7.79 -4.97
C VAL A 172 28.26 -7.40 -6.43
N LEU A 173 27.11 -7.76 -6.97
CA LEU A 173 26.71 -7.49 -8.34
C LEU A 173 25.95 -6.16 -8.49
N ALA A 174 25.11 -5.83 -7.50
CA ALA A 174 24.36 -4.58 -7.44
C ALA A 174 24.10 -4.18 -5.98
N ALA A 175 24.03 -2.89 -5.70
CA ALA A 175 23.75 -2.36 -4.38
C ALA A 175 22.95 -1.06 -4.47
N SER A 176 22.20 -0.71 -3.40
CA SER A 176 21.47 0.56 -3.27
C SER A 176 22.41 1.78 -3.38
N ALA A 177 21.84 2.96 -3.65
CA ALA A 177 22.61 4.18 -3.96
C ALA A 177 23.74 4.46 -2.96
N ASP A 178 23.47 4.35 -1.67
CA ASP A 178 24.43 4.58 -0.59
C ASP A 178 25.53 3.52 -0.52
N CYS A 179 25.33 2.39 -1.17
CA CYS A 179 26.20 1.22 -1.14
C CYS A 179 26.85 0.91 -2.51
N GLN A 180 26.74 1.79 -3.48
CA GLN A 180 27.27 1.61 -4.84
C GLN A 180 28.78 1.31 -4.86
N HIS A 181 29.54 1.81 -3.89
CA HIS A 181 30.97 1.54 -3.75
C HIS A 181 31.29 0.07 -3.40
N TRP A 182 30.29 -0.73 -3.05
CA TRP A 182 30.47 -2.18 -2.83
C TRP A 182 30.39 -3.00 -4.12
N VAL A 183 29.85 -2.43 -5.20
CA VAL A 183 29.70 -3.16 -6.46
C VAL A 183 31.07 -3.59 -7.00
N GLY A 184 31.22 -4.88 -7.28
CA GLY A 184 32.47 -5.52 -7.67
C GLY A 184 33.37 -5.96 -6.51
N CYS A 185 33.05 -5.58 -5.27
CA CYS A 185 33.83 -6.00 -4.10
C CYS A 185 33.53 -7.47 -3.73
N ALA A 186 34.56 -8.18 -3.24
CA ALA A 186 34.37 -9.48 -2.61
C ALA A 186 33.55 -9.33 -1.31
N LEU A 187 32.77 -10.34 -0.97
CA LEU A 187 31.86 -10.28 0.20
C LEU A 187 32.60 -10.04 1.53
N GLU A 188 33.85 -10.45 1.61
CA GLU A 188 34.70 -10.24 2.79
C GLU A 188 34.89 -8.76 3.17
N HIS A 189 34.73 -7.84 2.19
CA HIS A 189 34.94 -6.40 2.35
C HIS A 189 33.64 -5.61 2.51
N VAL A 190 32.50 -6.31 2.63
CA VAL A 190 31.19 -5.67 2.70
C VAL A 190 30.52 -5.96 4.06
N PRO A 191 29.97 -4.96 4.77
CA PRO A 191 29.39 -5.15 6.10
C PRO A 191 28.35 -6.27 6.19
N MET A 192 27.50 -6.42 5.17
CA MET A 192 26.50 -7.52 5.10
C MET A 192 27.03 -8.78 4.39
N GLY A 193 28.32 -8.82 4.08
CA GLY A 193 28.91 -9.89 3.30
C GLY A 193 28.90 -11.25 3.99
N ALA A 194 29.07 -11.29 5.32
CA ALA A 194 28.98 -12.53 6.10
C ALA A 194 27.58 -13.19 5.98
N GLY A 195 26.51 -12.40 6.07
CA GLY A 195 25.15 -12.88 5.89
C GLY A 195 24.87 -13.38 4.48
N LEU A 196 25.33 -12.64 3.47
CA LEU A 196 25.24 -13.03 2.06
C LEU A 196 26.01 -14.33 1.79
N GLN A 197 27.24 -14.47 2.30
CA GLN A 197 28.07 -15.66 2.15
C GLN A 197 27.41 -16.89 2.78
N GLN A 198 26.91 -16.76 4.00
CA GLN A 198 26.20 -17.84 4.69
C GLN A 198 24.91 -18.25 3.94
N THR A 199 24.20 -17.27 3.36
CA THR A 199 23.00 -17.54 2.55
C THR A 199 23.33 -18.30 1.26
N LEU A 200 24.42 -17.94 0.61
CA LEU A 200 24.94 -18.65 -0.57
C LEU A 200 25.38 -20.09 -0.23
N GLN A 201 26.06 -20.28 0.90
CA GLN A 201 26.51 -21.61 1.35
C GLN A 201 25.34 -22.49 1.80
N ALA A 202 24.40 -21.93 2.57
CA ALA A 202 23.24 -22.67 3.07
C ALA A 202 22.19 -22.95 1.99
N GLN A 203 22.23 -22.25 0.85
CA GLN A 203 21.23 -22.31 -0.22
C GLN A 203 19.79 -22.15 0.28
N SER A 204 19.58 -21.31 1.28
CA SER A 204 18.29 -21.09 1.93
C SER A 204 18.12 -19.62 2.37
N HIS A 205 16.87 -19.20 2.51
CA HIS A 205 16.56 -17.87 3.08
C HIS A 205 16.98 -17.82 4.55
N ARG A 206 17.42 -16.65 4.98
CA ARG A 206 17.79 -16.38 6.37
C ARG A 206 17.18 -15.07 6.84
N PHE A 207 16.75 -15.07 8.08
CA PHE A 207 16.16 -13.90 8.73
C PHE A 207 16.87 -13.71 10.06
N ASP A 208 17.55 -12.59 10.24
CA ASP A 208 18.17 -12.23 11.50
C ASP A 208 17.56 -10.94 12.09
N ALA A 209 18.09 -10.49 13.23
CA ALA A 209 17.54 -9.32 13.91
C ALA A 209 17.73 -8.02 13.12
N GLN A 210 18.71 -7.94 12.22
CA GLN A 210 19.11 -6.73 11.54
C GLN A 210 18.86 -6.74 10.04
N ALA A 211 18.74 -7.93 9.41
CA ALA A 211 18.62 -8.05 7.98
C ALA A 211 17.79 -9.27 7.55
N VAL A 212 17.30 -9.22 6.33
CA VAL A 212 16.70 -10.34 5.61
C VAL A 212 17.63 -10.73 4.48
N HIS A 213 17.93 -12.01 4.38
CA HIS A 213 18.77 -12.57 3.34
C HIS A 213 17.97 -13.57 2.53
N LEU A 214 17.82 -13.30 1.24
CA LEU A 214 17.07 -14.16 0.32
C LEU A 214 18.01 -14.89 -0.63
N PHE A 215 17.80 -16.18 -0.78
CA PHE A 215 18.52 -17.04 -1.72
C PHE A 215 17.70 -17.20 -3.01
N ILE A 216 18.33 -16.98 -4.17
CA ILE A 216 17.70 -17.11 -5.48
C ILE A 216 18.50 -18.09 -6.33
N PRO A 217 18.01 -19.32 -6.50
CA PRO A 217 18.68 -20.31 -7.36
C PRO A 217 18.54 -19.92 -8.83
N SER A 218 19.56 -20.20 -9.64
CA SER A 218 19.53 -20.04 -11.08
C SER A 218 19.88 -21.35 -11.80
N ALA A 219 19.35 -21.52 -13.00
CA ALA A 219 19.47 -22.74 -13.77
C ALA A 219 20.86 -23.05 -14.38
N HIS A 220 21.83 -22.12 -14.28
CA HIS A 220 23.11 -22.25 -14.98
C HIS A 220 24.34 -22.09 -14.09
N GLY A 221 24.25 -22.57 -12.83
CA GLY A 221 25.38 -22.50 -11.89
C GLY A 221 25.67 -21.07 -11.38
N VAL A 222 24.77 -20.14 -11.64
CA VAL A 222 24.77 -18.79 -11.08
C VAL A 222 23.79 -18.77 -9.93
N VAL A 223 24.23 -18.28 -8.77
CA VAL A 223 23.38 -18.14 -7.59
C VAL A 223 23.40 -16.70 -7.15
N LEU A 224 22.25 -16.15 -6.81
CA LEU A 224 22.11 -14.80 -6.28
C LEU A 224 21.68 -14.86 -4.81
N ALA A 225 22.24 -13.98 -4.01
CA ALA A 225 21.74 -13.71 -2.67
C ALA A 225 21.44 -12.21 -2.53
N VAL A 226 20.32 -11.88 -1.92
CA VAL A 226 19.90 -10.51 -1.66
C VAL A 226 19.90 -10.29 -0.16
N SER A 227 20.53 -9.22 0.30
CA SER A 227 20.46 -8.78 1.69
C SER A 227 19.84 -7.39 1.77
N ALA A 228 18.87 -7.24 2.67
CA ALA A 228 18.24 -5.96 2.97
C ALA A 228 18.23 -5.74 4.50
N THR A 229 18.68 -4.57 4.97
CA THR A 229 18.66 -4.25 6.39
C THR A 229 17.25 -3.99 6.91
N ARG A 230 17.00 -4.24 8.19
CA ARG A 230 15.66 -4.09 8.81
C ARG A 230 15.16 -2.65 8.91
N SER A 231 16.01 -1.65 8.89
CA SER A 231 15.57 -0.26 8.72
C SER A 231 14.81 -0.06 7.41
N ALA A 232 15.11 -0.90 6.40
CA ALA A 232 14.34 -1.01 5.17
C ALA A 232 13.00 -1.76 5.32
N LEU A 233 12.87 -2.58 6.34
CA LEU A 233 11.76 -3.52 6.54
C LEU A 233 10.73 -3.03 7.57
N GLN A 234 10.63 -1.74 7.85
CA GLN A 234 9.45 -1.18 8.53
C GLN A 234 8.20 -1.34 7.65
N ILE A 235 7.95 -2.59 7.28
CA ILE A 235 6.61 -3.07 7.00
C ILE A 235 5.89 -2.87 8.32
N SER A 236 4.92 -1.99 8.32
CA SER A 236 4.06 -1.72 9.47
C SER A 236 3.59 -3.06 10.05
N THR A 237 4.20 -3.49 11.13
CA THR A 237 3.78 -4.64 11.96
C THR A 237 2.43 -4.39 12.62
N HIS A 238 1.78 -3.27 12.29
CA HIS A 238 0.46 -2.88 12.80
C HIS A 238 -0.71 -3.64 12.19
N SER A 239 -0.45 -4.56 11.22
CA SER A 239 -1.51 -5.33 10.55
C SER A 239 -1.49 -6.83 10.87
N LEU A 240 -0.70 -7.31 11.83
CA LEU A 240 -0.63 -8.73 12.18
C LEU A 240 -1.04 -9.05 13.63
N GLU A 241 -1.46 -8.06 14.41
CA GLU A 241 -1.93 -8.25 15.79
C GLU A 241 -3.38 -7.79 16.02
N GLN A 242 -4.28 -7.94 15.03
CA GLN A 242 -5.71 -7.85 15.27
C GLN A 242 -6.43 -9.01 14.59
#